data_9739d72ba9b8332ab2160feeb6ef1d6d
#
_entry.id   9739d72ba9b8332ab2160feeb6ef1d6d
#
_cell.length_a   1.000
_cell.length_b   1.000
_cell.length_c   1.000
_cell.angle_alpha   90.00
_cell.angle_beta   90.00
_cell.angle_gamma   90.00
#
_symmetry.space_group_name_H-M   'P 1'
#
loop_
_entity.id
_entity.type
_entity.pdbx_description
1 polymer ?
#
loop_
_entity_poly.entity_id
_entity_poly.type
_entity_poly.pdbx_seq_one_letter_code
_entity_poly.pdbx_strand_id
1 'polypeptide(L)'
;MKGAAMAPTWSAAVLREGLSFGESPRWHDERLFYSDFYRHGVYSMAPDGTDERLELEVAAQPSGIGWLPDGSMLVVSMTDHRVLRAAADGSVTIHADIAEHCGYWANDMVVAQDGTTYIGNFGFDLDSFLEEHGVEGVLTPPGPPKTNLCVLDPSGELIQVVSEVAFPNGSVITPDGSTLIVAETMAMHLTAFDIVAGGQLANRRVFAQLELVPADGICLDANLQVWVANALAPQAIRVAEGGEVTGTVETSQTCFACTLGGDDRSTLFCMTAPTSTASIASTSTSAKIEAAVVDAPGAGRP
;
A
#
# COMPACT_ATOMS: atom_id res chain seq x y z
N MET A 1 -7.07 -5.63 39.28
CA MET A 1 -6.55 -5.56 37.90
C MET A 1 -7.70 -5.96 36.99
N LYS A 2 -8.27 -5.02 36.22
CA LYS A 2 -9.19 -5.38 35.14
C LYS A 2 -8.34 -6.08 34.08
N GLY A 3 -8.64 -7.33 33.76
CA GLY A 3 -7.98 -8.03 32.66
C GLY A 3 -8.13 -7.17 31.40
N ALA A 4 -7.03 -6.90 30.67
CA ALA A 4 -7.10 -6.29 29.36
C ALA A 4 -8.03 -7.18 28.50
N ALA A 5 -9.06 -6.58 27.92
CA ALA A 5 -9.89 -7.27 26.95
C ALA A 5 -8.98 -7.68 25.80
N MET A 6 -9.08 -8.93 25.35
CA MET A 6 -8.34 -9.37 24.16
C MET A 6 -8.80 -8.53 22.97
N ALA A 7 -7.86 -8.13 22.11
CA ALA A 7 -8.17 -7.45 20.86
C ALA A 7 -9.12 -8.31 20.00
N PRO A 8 -10.13 -7.72 19.36
CA PRO A 8 -11.07 -8.46 18.54
C PRO A 8 -10.37 -9.12 17.34
N THR A 9 -10.87 -10.29 16.97
CA THR A 9 -10.40 -11.02 15.78
C THR A 9 -11.59 -11.29 14.87
N TRP A 10 -11.41 -11.01 13.59
CA TRP A 10 -12.37 -11.31 12.53
C TRP A 10 -11.76 -12.29 11.54
N SER A 11 -12.60 -13.04 10.83
CA SER A 11 -12.16 -13.92 9.74
C SER A 11 -12.66 -13.36 8.42
N ALA A 12 -11.76 -13.17 7.45
CA ALA A 12 -12.13 -12.74 6.13
C ALA A 12 -12.72 -13.88 5.31
N ALA A 13 -13.67 -13.55 4.44
CA ALA A 13 -14.23 -14.46 3.46
C ALA A 13 -13.68 -14.13 2.08
N VAL A 14 -13.47 -15.15 1.25
CA VAL A 14 -13.04 -14.96 -0.14
C VAL A 14 -14.13 -14.24 -0.92
N LEU A 15 -13.79 -13.10 -1.49
CA LEU A 15 -14.66 -12.28 -2.31
C LEU A 15 -14.38 -12.51 -3.81
N ARG A 16 -13.12 -12.63 -4.18
CA ARG A 16 -12.66 -12.83 -5.56
C ARG A 16 -11.44 -13.73 -5.60
N GLU A 17 -11.39 -14.61 -6.59
CA GLU A 17 -10.24 -15.45 -6.92
C GLU A 17 -9.75 -15.19 -8.35
N GLY A 18 -8.59 -15.73 -8.70
CA GLY A 18 -8.08 -15.68 -10.07
C GLY A 18 -7.16 -14.48 -10.35
N LEU A 19 -6.69 -13.79 -9.31
CA LEU A 19 -5.66 -12.77 -9.43
C LEU A 19 -4.27 -13.42 -9.54
N SER A 20 -3.34 -12.71 -10.18
CA SER A 20 -1.92 -13.11 -10.14
C SER A 20 -1.24 -12.59 -8.88
N PHE A 21 -1.26 -11.28 -8.66
CA PHE A 21 -0.78 -10.63 -7.46
C PHE A 21 -1.47 -9.27 -7.30
N GLY A 22 -2.52 -9.20 -6.47
CA GLY A 22 -3.28 -7.98 -6.24
C GLY A 22 -2.58 -7.06 -5.25
N GLU A 23 -2.54 -5.76 -5.55
CA GLU A 23 -1.87 -4.72 -4.76
C GLU A 23 -2.59 -3.38 -4.79
N SER A 24 -2.16 -2.47 -3.93
CA SER A 24 -2.60 -1.08 -3.88
C SER A 24 -4.12 -0.90 -3.94
N PRO A 25 -4.90 -1.61 -3.11
CA PRO A 25 -6.35 -1.48 -3.13
C PRO A 25 -6.78 -0.07 -2.69
N ARG A 26 -7.80 0.47 -3.38
CA ARG A 26 -8.36 1.80 -3.11
C ARG A 26 -9.87 1.75 -3.21
N TRP A 27 -10.54 2.37 -2.24
CA TRP A 27 -11.98 2.58 -2.30
C TRP A 27 -12.29 3.94 -2.92
N HIS A 28 -12.83 3.96 -4.13
CA HIS A 28 -13.12 5.17 -4.88
C HIS A 28 -14.43 5.01 -5.66
N ASP A 29 -15.28 6.04 -5.65
CA ASP A 29 -16.58 6.07 -6.37
C ASP A 29 -17.40 4.76 -6.21
N GLU A 30 -17.56 4.33 -4.94
CA GLU A 30 -18.32 3.13 -4.55
C GLU A 30 -17.81 1.81 -5.17
N ARG A 31 -16.54 1.78 -5.59
CA ARG A 31 -15.88 0.60 -6.17
C ARG A 31 -14.53 0.33 -5.49
N LEU A 32 -14.15 -0.93 -5.47
CA LEU A 32 -12.80 -1.34 -5.10
C LEU A 32 -11.92 -1.31 -6.35
N PHE A 33 -10.93 -0.41 -6.36
CA PHE A 33 -9.86 -0.40 -7.36
C PHE A 33 -8.65 -1.16 -6.82
N TYR A 34 -7.89 -1.80 -7.70
CA TYR A 34 -6.66 -2.49 -7.35
C TYR A 34 -5.76 -2.69 -8.57
N SER A 35 -4.46 -2.78 -8.33
CA SER A 35 -3.46 -3.20 -9.31
C SER A 35 -3.32 -4.72 -9.28
N ASP A 36 -3.14 -5.35 -10.43
CA ASP A 36 -2.67 -6.73 -10.50
C ASP A 36 -1.35 -6.74 -11.30
N PHE A 37 -0.24 -7.00 -10.60
CA PHE A 37 1.11 -6.85 -11.13
C PHE A 37 1.33 -7.63 -12.41
N TYR A 38 0.94 -8.88 -12.45
CA TYR A 38 1.25 -9.77 -13.56
C TYR A 38 0.09 -9.96 -14.54
N ARG A 39 -1.11 -9.43 -14.24
CA ARG A 39 -2.16 -9.18 -15.21
C ARG A 39 -1.95 -7.84 -15.93
N HIS A 40 -0.91 -7.08 -15.53
CA HIS A 40 -0.51 -5.80 -16.12
C HIS A 40 -1.64 -4.78 -16.22
N GLY A 41 -2.51 -4.72 -15.23
CA GLY A 41 -3.67 -3.85 -15.27
C GLY A 41 -4.11 -3.32 -13.90
N VAL A 42 -4.72 -2.14 -13.94
CA VAL A 42 -5.54 -1.62 -12.87
C VAL A 42 -6.97 -2.07 -13.12
N TYR A 43 -7.59 -2.65 -12.13
CA TYR A 43 -8.95 -3.15 -12.18
C TYR A 43 -9.84 -2.42 -11.17
N SER A 44 -11.14 -2.42 -11.41
CA SER A 44 -12.14 -2.07 -10.41
C SER A 44 -13.23 -3.13 -10.35
N MET A 45 -13.91 -3.24 -9.21
CA MET A 45 -15.06 -4.13 -9.06
C MET A 45 -16.09 -3.57 -8.08
N ALA A 46 -17.31 -4.09 -8.15
CA ALA A 46 -18.34 -3.80 -7.17
C ALA A 46 -17.98 -4.36 -5.78
N PRO A 47 -18.55 -3.83 -4.67
CA PRO A 47 -18.20 -4.24 -3.30
C PRO A 47 -18.50 -5.71 -3.01
N ASP A 48 -19.36 -6.35 -3.78
CA ASP A 48 -19.70 -7.77 -3.67
C ASP A 48 -18.79 -8.71 -4.49
N GLY A 49 -17.72 -8.18 -5.11
CA GLY A 49 -16.77 -8.93 -5.93
C GLY A 49 -17.21 -9.16 -7.38
N THR A 50 -18.35 -8.63 -7.78
CA THR A 50 -18.87 -8.72 -9.16
C THR A 50 -18.45 -7.51 -10.02
N ASP A 51 -18.81 -7.52 -11.30
CA ASP A 51 -18.60 -6.42 -12.24
C ASP A 51 -17.12 -5.93 -12.26
N GLU A 52 -16.17 -6.87 -12.36
CA GLU A 52 -14.76 -6.54 -12.56
C GLU A 52 -14.55 -5.86 -13.91
N ARG A 53 -13.83 -4.75 -13.91
CA ARG A 53 -13.50 -3.97 -15.11
C ARG A 53 -11.99 -3.74 -15.16
N LEU A 54 -11.42 -3.82 -16.35
CA LEU A 54 -10.08 -3.32 -16.63
C LEU A 54 -10.19 -1.81 -16.87
N GLU A 55 -9.58 -1.03 -16.00
CA GLU A 55 -9.58 0.44 -16.04
C GLU A 55 -8.39 0.98 -16.82
N LEU A 56 -7.21 0.35 -16.67
CA LEU A 56 -5.98 0.75 -17.35
C LEU A 56 -5.04 -0.43 -17.54
N GLU A 57 -4.50 -0.60 -18.75
CA GLU A 57 -3.35 -1.49 -18.99
C GLU A 57 -2.04 -0.75 -18.71
N VAL A 58 -1.12 -1.39 -17.96
CA VAL A 58 0.20 -0.86 -17.61
C VAL A 58 1.26 -1.89 -17.93
N ALA A 59 1.89 -1.78 -19.09
CA ALA A 59 2.83 -2.77 -19.61
C ALA A 59 4.03 -3.04 -18.68
N ALA A 60 4.49 -2.02 -17.94
CA ALA A 60 5.61 -2.11 -16.99
C ALA A 60 5.13 -2.37 -15.55
N GLN A 61 4.05 -3.10 -15.36
CA GLN A 61 3.43 -3.49 -14.09
C GLN A 61 2.85 -2.30 -13.30
N PRO A 62 1.54 -2.29 -13.01
CA PRO A 62 0.95 -1.27 -12.14
C PRO A 62 1.27 -1.55 -10.68
N SER A 63 1.42 -0.49 -9.87
CA SER A 63 1.41 -0.58 -8.40
C SER A 63 0.51 0.52 -7.82
N GLY A 64 1.05 1.49 -7.11
CA GLY A 64 0.32 2.55 -6.44
C GLY A 64 -0.74 3.22 -7.31
N ILE A 65 -1.93 3.45 -6.76
CA ILE A 65 -3.06 4.12 -7.41
C ILE A 65 -3.49 5.31 -6.56
N GLY A 66 -3.90 6.40 -7.21
CA GLY A 66 -4.52 7.54 -6.56
C GLY A 66 -5.21 8.46 -7.56
N TRP A 67 -5.86 9.52 -7.10
CA TRP A 67 -6.59 10.45 -7.96
C TRP A 67 -6.18 11.89 -7.66
N LEU A 68 -5.93 12.64 -8.74
CA LEU A 68 -5.77 14.08 -8.69
C LEU A 68 -7.12 14.79 -8.45
N PRO A 69 -7.10 16.05 -7.98
CA PRO A 69 -8.33 16.81 -7.74
C PRO A 69 -9.22 17.01 -8.98
N ASP A 70 -8.66 16.90 -10.17
CA ASP A 70 -9.41 16.98 -11.43
C ASP A 70 -10.06 15.64 -11.87
N GLY A 71 -9.92 14.59 -11.05
CA GLY A 71 -10.45 13.26 -11.31
C GLY A 71 -9.55 12.37 -12.16
N SER A 72 -8.40 12.85 -12.63
CA SER A 72 -7.43 11.98 -13.32
C SER A 72 -6.86 10.94 -12.36
N MET A 73 -6.79 9.68 -12.79
CA MET A 73 -6.15 8.61 -12.03
C MET A 73 -4.63 8.66 -12.25
N LEU A 74 -3.86 8.60 -11.17
CA LEU A 74 -2.42 8.35 -11.20
C LEU A 74 -2.16 6.87 -10.91
N VAL A 75 -1.21 6.30 -11.65
CA VAL A 75 -0.78 4.90 -11.47
C VAL A 75 0.74 4.83 -11.55
N VAL A 76 1.35 4.18 -10.56
CA VAL A 76 2.77 3.85 -10.63
C VAL A 76 2.98 2.75 -11.66
N SER A 77 3.86 3.01 -12.63
CA SER A 77 4.41 2.05 -13.58
C SER A 77 5.75 1.59 -13.02
N MET A 78 5.78 0.35 -12.48
CA MET A 78 6.83 -0.11 -11.55
C MET A 78 8.21 -0.19 -12.19
N THR A 79 8.32 -1.00 -13.26
CA THR A 79 9.63 -1.42 -13.79
C THR A 79 10.31 -0.38 -14.67
N ASP A 80 9.57 0.62 -15.17
CA ASP A 80 10.09 1.77 -15.89
C ASP A 80 10.11 3.07 -15.06
N HIS A 81 9.77 2.97 -13.75
CA HIS A 81 9.89 4.01 -12.73
C HIS A 81 9.11 5.30 -13.06
N ARG A 82 7.92 5.17 -13.63
CA ARG A 82 7.08 6.31 -14.03
C ARG A 82 5.81 6.38 -13.21
N VAL A 83 5.25 7.57 -13.15
CA VAL A 83 3.87 7.78 -12.76
C VAL A 83 3.08 8.12 -14.01
N LEU A 84 2.08 7.32 -14.30
CA LEU A 84 1.15 7.55 -15.41
C LEU A 84 -0.06 8.34 -14.92
N ARG A 85 -0.57 9.22 -15.77
CA ARG A 85 -1.84 9.94 -15.57
C ARG A 85 -2.83 9.50 -16.63
N ALA A 86 -3.91 8.89 -16.19
CA ALA A 86 -5.06 8.53 -17.02
C ALA A 86 -6.18 9.55 -16.80
N ALA A 87 -6.52 10.29 -17.85
CA ALA A 87 -7.59 11.29 -17.83
C ALA A 87 -8.95 10.66 -18.18
N ALA A 88 -10.03 11.34 -17.82
CA ALA A 88 -11.41 10.87 -18.06
C ALA A 88 -11.75 10.67 -19.55
N ASP A 89 -11.02 11.29 -20.47
CA ASP A 89 -11.18 11.09 -21.91
C ASP A 89 -10.47 9.84 -22.44
N GLY A 90 -9.82 9.05 -21.56
CA GLY A 90 -9.07 7.86 -21.89
C GLY A 90 -7.62 8.13 -22.32
N SER A 91 -7.16 9.39 -22.37
CA SER A 91 -5.77 9.69 -22.66
C SER A 91 -4.87 9.29 -21.50
N VAL A 92 -3.70 8.73 -21.82
CA VAL A 92 -2.67 8.35 -20.84
C VAL A 92 -1.39 9.11 -21.17
N THR A 93 -0.83 9.77 -20.18
CA THR A 93 0.41 10.54 -20.29
C THR A 93 1.37 10.19 -19.15
N ILE A 94 2.66 10.48 -19.33
CA ILE A 94 3.62 10.40 -18.22
C ILE A 94 3.41 11.65 -17.36
N HIS A 95 3.08 11.44 -16.09
CA HIS A 95 2.95 12.49 -15.09
C HIS A 95 4.31 12.84 -14.48
N ALA A 96 5.12 11.82 -14.16
CA ALA A 96 6.48 11.99 -13.65
C ALA A 96 7.37 10.81 -14.05
N ASP A 97 8.67 11.06 -14.12
CA ASP A 97 9.74 10.07 -14.21
C ASP A 97 10.59 10.17 -12.92
N ILE A 98 10.66 9.10 -12.14
CA ILE A 98 11.33 9.05 -10.84
C ILE A 98 12.53 8.09 -10.83
N ALA A 99 12.99 7.66 -11.99
CA ALA A 99 14.04 6.64 -12.14
C ALA A 99 15.34 6.99 -11.40
N GLU A 100 15.75 8.26 -11.39
CA GLU A 100 16.99 8.70 -10.71
C GLU A 100 16.92 8.55 -9.18
N HIS A 101 15.72 8.33 -8.62
CA HIS A 101 15.47 8.29 -7.17
C HIS A 101 15.03 6.91 -6.66
N CYS A 102 14.84 5.94 -7.56
CA CYS A 102 14.49 4.57 -7.23
C CYS A 102 15.73 3.67 -7.23
N GLY A 103 15.97 2.98 -6.12
CA GLY A 103 17.03 1.97 -6.06
C GLY A 103 16.67 0.68 -6.79
N TYR A 104 15.39 0.41 -6.94
CA TYR A 104 14.78 -0.69 -7.69
C TYR A 104 13.35 -0.27 -8.11
N TRP A 105 12.44 -1.19 -8.37
CA TRP A 105 11.09 -0.88 -8.85
C TRP A 105 10.36 0.15 -7.99
N ALA A 106 9.66 1.06 -8.64
CA ALA A 106 8.72 1.94 -7.96
C ALA A 106 7.57 1.12 -7.36
N ASN A 107 6.92 1.62 -6.29
CA ASN A 107 5.96 0.83 -5.54
C ASN A 107 4.65 1.60 -5.24
N ASP A 108 4.12 1.44 -4.05
CA ASP A 108 2.88 2.08 -3.64
C ASP A 108 3.01 3.61 -3.57
N MET A 109 1.89 4.28 -3.66
CA MET A 109 1.80 5.73 -3.52
C MET A 109 0.51 6.15 -2.82
N VAL A 110 0.50 7.36 -2.29
CA VAL A 110 -0.72 8.03 -1.85
C VAL A 110 -0.79 9.45 -2.42
N VAL A 111 -1.99 9.88 -2.82
CA VAL A 111 -2.24 11.23 -3.36
C VAL A 111 -3.04 12.03 -2.33
N ALA A 112 -2.50 13.17 -1.90
CA ALA A 112 -3.13 14.12 -0.99
C ALA A 112 -4.34 14.84 -1.64
N GLN A 113 -5.13 15.51 -0.82
CA GLN A 113 -6.31 16.23 -1.31
C GLN A 113 -5.99 17.34 -2.30
N ASP A 114 -4.82 17.95 -2.18
CA ASP A 114 -4.34 19.01 -3.09
C ASP A 114 -3.66 18.45 -4.35
N GLY A 115 -3.47 17.12 -4.44
CA GLY A 115 -2.79 16.45 -5.54
C GLY A 115 -1.31 16.16 -5.30
N THR A 116 -0.72 16.61 -4.19
CA THR A 116 0.63 16.20 -3.81
C THR A 116 0.70 14.69 -3.69
N THR A 117 1.74 14.08 -4.26
CA THR A 117 1.87 12.62 -4.36
C THR A 117 3.13 12.13 -3.65
N TYR A 118 2.99 11.11 -2.82
CA TYR A 118 4.09 10.47 -2.08
C TYR A 118 4.28 9.05 -2.61
N ILE A 119 5.49 8.71 -3.07
CA ILE A 119 5.75 7.47 -3.82
C ILE A 119 6.94 6.74 -3.22
N GLY A 120 6.73 5.47 -2.87
CA GLY A 120 7.76 4.55 -2.43
C GLY A 120 8.45 3.79 -3.57
N ASN A 121 9.50 3.06 -3.24
CA ASN A 121 10.13 2.09 -4.12
C ASN A 121 10.82 1.00 -3.28
N PHE A 122 11.15 -0.14 -3.91
CA PHE A 122 11.76 -1.29 -3.23
C PHE A 122 13.17 -0.97 -2.72
N GLY A 123 13.92 -0.15 -3.44
CA GLY A 123 15.31 0.18 -3.11
C GLY A 123 16.33 -0.88 -3.53
N PHE A 124 15.94 -2.13 -3.65
CA PHE A 124 16.77 -3.27 -4.01
C PHE A 124 15.91 -4.41 -4.57
N ASP A 125 16.55 -5.36 -5.24
CA ASP A 125 15.89 -6.59 -5.70
C ASP A 125 15.64 -7.51 -4.51
N LEU A 126 14.37 -7.57 -4.06
CA LEU A 126 13.98 -8.34 -2.87
C LEU A 126 14.18 -9.84 -3.07
N ASP A 127 13.79 -10.38 -4.23
CA ASP A 127 13.90 -11.82 -4.49
C ASP A 127 15.37 -12.26 -4.50
N SER A 128 16.23 -11.52 -5.21
CA SER A 128 17.69 -11.76 -5.22
C SER A 128 18.31 -11.61 -3.83
N PHE A 129 17.90 -10.61 -3.05
CA PHE A 129 18.40 -10.41 -1.69
C PHE A 129 18.02 -11.58 -0.78
N LEU A 130 16.77 -12.04 -0.83
CA LEU A 130 16.30 -13.18 -0.01
C LEU A 130 16.94 -14.51 -0.45
N GLU A 131 17.21 -14.69 -1.74
CA GLU A 131 17.93 -15.87 -2.26
C GLU A 131 19.37 -15.90 -1.75
N GLU A 132 20.08 -14.77 -1.71
CA GLU A 132 21.48 -14.68 -1.28
C GLU A 132 21.62 -14.69 0.23
N HIS A 133 20.76 -13.99 0.99
CA HIS A 133 20.96 -13.73 2.42
C HIS A 133 19.90 -14.38 3.32
N GLY A 134 18.83 -14.96 2.75
CA GLY A 134 17.69 -15.48 3.50
C GLY A 134 16.93 -14.39 4.28
N VAL A 135 15.88 -14.77 4.99
CA VAL A 135 15.12 -13.88 5.88
C VAL A 135 16.01 -13.33 7.01
N GLU A 136 17.00 -14.08 7.46
CA GLU A 136 17.95 -13.64 8.50
C GLU A 136 18.76 -12.42 8.07
N GLY A 137 19.04 -12.28 6.75
CA GLY A 137 19.74 -11.13 6.20
C GLY A 137 18.98 -9.80 6.40
N VAL A 138 17.65 -9.85 6.49
CA VAL A 138 16.86 -8.65 6.81
C VAL A 138 17.08 -8.18 8.24
N LEU A 139 17.29 -9.11 9.17
CA LEU A 139 17.43 -8.85 10.60
C LEU A 139 18.89 -8.63 11.05
N THR A 140 19.85 -8.98 10.18
CA THR A 140 21.28 -8.94 10.52
C THR A 140 21.93 -7.70 9.89
N PRO A 141 22.60 -6.84 10.67
CA PRO A 141 23.32 -5.70 10.11
C PRO A 141 24.34 -6.10 9.03
N PRO A 142 24.48 -5.34 7.92
CA PRO A 142 23.88 -4.02 7.68
C PRO A 142 22.39 -4.05 7.26
N GLY A 143 21.81 -5.22 7.00
CA GLY A 143 20.44 -5.36 6.47
C GLY A 143 20.34 -4.95 4.99
N PRO A 144 19.10 -4.91 4.44
CA PRO A 144 18.87 -4.46 3.08
C PRO A 144 19.21 -2.99 2.87
N PRO A 145 19.59 -2.59 1.65
CA PRO A 145 19.80 -1.18 1.31
C PRO A 145 18.55 -0.34 1.58
N LYS A 146 18.76 0.86 2.10
CA LYS A 146 17.71 1.86 2.21
C LYS A 146 17.56 2.63 0.90
N THR A 147 16.41 3.27 0.73
CA THR A 147 16.05 4.00 -0.47
C THR A 147 15.41 5.36 -0.13
N ASN A 148 14.66 5.90 -1.08
CA ASN A 148 14.04 7.20 -1.00
C ASN A 148 12.50 7.08 -1.04
N LEU A 149 11.83 8.09 -0.45
CA LEU A 149 10.42 8.40 -0.71
C LEU A 149 10.40 9.68 -1.54
N CYS A 150 9.78 9.65 -2.71
CA CYS A 150 9.64 10.79 -3.61
C CYS A 150 8.37 11.58 -3.29
N VAL A 151 8.46 12.91 -3.31
CA VAL A 151 7.32 13.82 -3.16
C VAL A 151 7.18 14.62 -4.44
N LEU A 152 6.03 14.47 -5.12
CA LEU A 152 5.70 15.23 -6.31
C LEU A 152 4.63 16.28 -6.00
N ASP A 153 4.72 17.43 -6.64
CA ASP A 153 3.62 18.38 -6.66
C ASP A 153 2.47 17.93 -7.58
N PRO A 154 1.32 18.60 -7.61
CA PRO A 154 0.18 18.20 -8.45
C PRO A 154 0.46 18.24 -9.97
N SER A 155 1.53 18.90 -10.42
CA SER A 155 1.96 18.91 -11.83
C SER A 155 2.86 17.75 -12.21
N GLY A 156 3.36 16.99 -11.22
CA GLY A 156 4.31 15.89 -11.38
C GLY A 156 5.77 16.33 -11.22
N GLU A 157 6.04 17.57 -10.78
CA GLU A 157 7.39 18.03 -10.48
C GLU A 157 7.86 17.44 -9.13
N LEU A 158 9.09 16.93 -9.09
CA LEU A 158 9.70 16.43 -7.87
C LEU A 158 10.09 17.60 -6.97
N ILE A 159 9.45 17.70 -5.80
CA ILE A 159 9.67 18.81 -4.84
C ILE A 159 10.48 18.41 -3.62
N GLN A 160 10.58 17.09 -3.33
CA GLN A 160 11.41 16.58 -2.22
C GLN A 160 11.76 15.11 -2.44
N VAL A 161 12.96 14.74 -1.97
CA VAL A 161 13.39 13.35 -1.81
C VAL A 161 13.72 13.12 -0.33
N VAL A 162 13.00 12.19 0.31
CA VAL A 162 13.26 11.79 1.69
C VAL A 162 14.10 10.53 1.68
N SER A 163 15.35 10.62 2.06
CA SER A 163 16.30 9.50 2.04
C SER A 163 16.25 8.64 3.31
N GLU A 164 16.98 7.53 3.28
CA GLU A 164 17.14 6.61 4.42
C GLU A 164 15.83 5.95 4.86
N VAL A 165 14.94 5.63 3.91
CA VAL A 165 13.69 4.89 4.14
C VAL A 165 13.91 3.41 3.80
N ALA A 166 13.45 2.51 4.65
CA ALA A 166 13.71 1.08 4.53
C ALA A 166 12.55 0.36 3.80
N PHE A 167 12.55 0.41 2.47
CA PHE A 167 11.49 -0.14 1.65
C PHE A 167 10.13 0.51 1.95
N PRO A 168 9.93 1.81 1.60
CA PRO A 168 8.64 2.46 1.75
C PRO A 168 7.56 1.77 0.93
N ASN A 169 6.51 1.34 1.60
CA ASN A 169 5.41 0.58 1.05
C ASN A 169 4.09 1.34 1.27
N GLY A 170 3.03 0.69 1.75
CA GLY A 170 1.74 1.33 1.97
C GLY A 170 1.85 2.65 2.73
N SER A 171 1.06 3.62 2.30
CA SER A 171 1.10 4.97 2.86
C SER A 171 -0.32 5.50 3.07
N VAL A 172 -0.57 6.20 4.19
CA VAL A 172 -1.86 6.82 4.49
C VAL A 172 -1.67 8.27 4.93
N ILE A 173 -2.67 9.11 4.63
CA ILE A 173 -2.72 10.50 5.10
C ILE A 173 -3.90 10.64 6.07
N THR A 174 -3.67 11.26 7.23
CA THR A 174 -4.72 11.54 8.21
C THR A 174 -5.85 12.41 7.63
N PRO A 175 -7.09 12.32 8.16
CA PRO A 175 -8.24 13.03 7.59
C PRO A 175 -8.09 14.55 7.53
N ASP A 176 -7.30 15.13 8.43
CA ASP A 176 -6.98 16.57 8.47
C ASP A 176 -5.87 16.97 7.49
N GLY A 177 -5.26 15.99 6.79
CA GLY A 177 -4.18 16.21 5.83
C GLY A 177 -2.84 16.59 6.46
N SER A 178 -2.69 16.49 7.78
CA SER A 178 -1.49 16.99 8.49
C SER A 178 -0.37 15.96 8.63
N THR A 179 -0.67 14.68 8.52
CA THR A 179 0.31 13.60 8.77
C THR A 179 0.27 12.56 7.67
N LEU A 180 1.45 12.22 7.15
CA LEU A 180 1.69 11.03 6.34
C LEU A 180 2.24 9.92 7.22
N ILE A 181 1.65 8.72 7.15
CA ILE A 181 2.17 7.51 7.79
C ILE A 181 2.60 6.55 6.68
N VAL A 182 3.82 6.04 6.75
CA VAL A 182 4.43 5.15 5.74
C VAL A 182 4.85 3.85 6.41
N ALA A 183 4.50 2.72 5.81
CA ALA A 183 5.06 1.43 6.16
C ALA A 183 6.51 1.34 5.68
N GLU A 184 7.46 1.10 6.59
CA GLU A 184 8.83 0.76 6.25
C GLU A 184 9.02 -0.75 6.43
N THR A 185 8.77 -1.51 5.36
CA THR A 185 8.67 -2.98 5.39
C THR A 185 9.91 -3.63 6.02
N MET A 186 11.09 -3.21 5.59
CA MET A 186 12.37 -3.80 6.06
C MET A 186 12.80 -3.28 7.43
N ALA A 187 12.19 -2.20 7.93
CA ALA A 187 12.43 -1.71 9.29
C ALA A 187 11.36 -2.23 10.28
N MET A 188 10.32 -2.91 9.81
CA MET A 188 9.23 -3.46 10.63
C MET A 188 8.61 -2.41 11.55
N HIS A 189 8.38 -1.21 11.01
CA HIS A 189 7.70 -0.14 11.72
C HIS A 189 6.90 0.76 10.76
N LEU A 190 6.01 1.55 11.34
CA LEU A 190 5.35 2.65 10.65
C LEU A 190 6.06 3.96 11.02
N THR A 191 6.36 4.76 10.01
CA THR A 191 6.98 6.08 10.17
C THR A 191 5.95 7.17 9.88
N ALA A 192 5.85 8.18 10.76
CA ALA A 192 5.04 9.35 10.54
C ALA A 192 5.89 10.56 10.16
N PHE A 193 5.34 11.39 9.27
CA PHE A 193 5.88 12.69 8.89
C PHE A 193 4.78 13.74 9.03
N ASP A 194 5.16 14.95 9.45
CA ASP A 194 4.26 16.09 9.32
C ASP A 194 4.27 16.57 7.86
N ILE A 195 3.08 16.75 7.30
CA ILE A 195 2.89 17.38 5.98
C ILE A 195 2.86 18.90 6.22
N VAL A 196 3.87 19.61 5.71
CA VAL A 196 3.99 21.05 5.86
C VAL A 196 3.60 21.78 4.57
N ALA A 197 3.66 23.12 4.60
CA ALA A 197 3.27 23.94 3.46
C ALA A 197 3.97 23.50 2.15
N GLY A 198 3.19 23.38 1.07
CA GLY A 198 3.67 22.89 -0.23
C GLY A 198 3.83 21.37 -0.31
N GLY A 199 3.24 20.62 0.63
CA GLY A 199 3.22 19.15 0.61
C GLY A 199 4.53 18.47 1.04
N GLN A 200 5.55 19.27 1.45
CA GLN A 200 6.81 18.71 1.91
C GLN A 200 6.68 17.99 3.26
N LEU A 201 7.56 17.02 3.48
CA LEU A 201 7.59 16.20 4.69
C LEU A 201 8.63 16.70 5.68
N ALA A 202 8.24 16.78 6.95
CA ALA A 202 9.09 17.20 8.07
C ALA A 202 8.88 16.29 9.30
N ASN A 203 9.69 16.48 10.33
CA ASN A 203 9.52 15.89 11.65
C ASN A 203 9.31 14.35 11.63
N ARG A 204 10.16 13.62 10.87
CA ARG A 204 10.16 12.16 10.81
C ARG A 204 10.22 11.56 12.22
N ARG A 205 9.32 10.63 12.52
CA ARG A 205 9.23 9.90 13.79
C ARG A 205 8.65 8.52 13.60
N VAL A 206 8.96 7.59 14.50
CA VAL A 206 8.28 6.29 14.52
C VAL A 206 6.85 6.50 15.01
N PHE A 207 5.86 6.06 14.21
CA PHE A 207 4.45 6.02 14.60
C PHE A 207 4.15 4.76 15.42
N ALA A 208 4.60 3.61 14.94
CA ALA A 208 4.40 2.33 15.62
C ALA A 208 5.56 1.38 15.32
N GLN A 209 6.17 0.81 16.35
CA GLN A 209 7.09 -0.31 16.20
C GLN A 209 6.28 -1.60 16.10
N LEU A 210 6.58 -2.44 15.11
CA LEU A 210 5.90 -3.70 14.85
C LEU A 210 6.86 -4.84 15.15
N GLU A 211 6.50 -5.73 16.07
CA GLU A 211 7.35 -6.88 16.39
C GLU A 211 7.26 -7.94 15.28
N LEU A 212 8.32 -8.08 14.48
CA LEU A 212 8.44 -9.08 13.40
C LEU A 212 7.28 -9.07 12.38
N VAL A 213 6.66 -7.92 12.16
CA VAL A 213 5.65 -7.71 11.12
C VAL A 213 6.23 -6.81 10.04
N PRO A 214 6.67 -7.35 8.89
CA PRO A 214 7.00 -6.52 7.75
C PRO A 214 5.70 -5.93 7.21
N ALA A 215 5.49 -4.64 7.54
CA ALA A 215 4.31 -3.91 7.13
C ALA A 215 4.33 -3.72 5.61
N ASP A 216 3.24 -4.10 4.95
CA ASP A 216 3.06 -3.93 3.52
C ASP A 216 2.00 -2.86 3.24
N GLY A 217 0.97 -3.12 2.44
CA GLY A 217 -0.11 -2.16 2.25
C GLY A 217 -0.86 -1.84 3.55
N ILE A 218 -1.21 -0.56 3.75
CA ILE A 218 -1.88 -0.09 4.96
C ILE A 218 -3.10 0.78 4.65
N CYS A 219 -4.05 0.84 5.59
CA CYS A 219 -5.14 1.81 5.54
C CYS A 219 -5.50 2.32 6.95
N LEU A 220 -6.17 3.48 7.02
CA LEU A 220 -6.48 4.17 8.27
C LEU A 220 -7.96 4.03 8.62
N ASP A 221 -8.29 3.77 9.89
CA ASP A 221 -9.66 3.80 10.38
C ASP A 221 -10.04 5.16 11.01
N ALA A 222 -11.32 5.33 11.32
CA ALA A 222 -11.86 6.56 11.91
C ALA A 222 -11.37 6.82 13.36
N ASN A 223 -10.76 5.83 14.00
CA ASN A 223 -10.11 5.96 15.30
C ASN A 223 -8.63 6.34 15.19
N LEU A 224 -8.16 6.67 13.98
CA LEU A 224 -6.75 6.93 13.64
C LEU A 224 -5.83 5.75 13.94
N GLN A 225 -6.36 4.52 13.88
CA GLN A 225 -5.59 3.30 13.95
C GLN A 225 -5.30 2.78 12.54
N VAL A 226 -4.15 2.16 12.37
CA VAL A 226 -3.68 1.71 11.06
C VAL A 226 -3.88 0.21 10.93
N TRP A 227 -4.64 -0.22 9.91
CA TRP A 227 -4.62 -1.60 9.46
C TRP A 227 -3.37 -1.84 8.62
N VAL A 228 -2.67 -2.89 8.93
CA VAL A 228 -1.37 -3.27 8.36
C VAL A 228 -1.47 -4.68 7.80
N ALA A 229 -1.30 -4.82 6.51
CA ALA A 229 -1.12 -6.13 5.88
C ALA A 229 0.23 -6.73 6.32
N ASN A 230 0.21 -7.99 6.75
CA ASN A 230 1.40 -8.69 7.23
C ASN A 230 1.98 -9.57 6.11
N ALA A 231 3.05 -9.11 5.48
CA ALA A 231 3.68 -9.80 4.35
C ALA A 231 4.32 -11.17 4.68
N LEU A 232 4.29 -11.59 5.95
CA LEU A 232 4.77 -12.93 6.39
C LEU A 232 3.68 -13.81 6.97
N ALA A 233 2.45 -13.31 7.14
CA ALA A 233 1.39 -14.09 7.78
C ALA A 233 0.03 -13.88 7.13
N PRO A 234 -0.89 -14.87 7.23
CA PRO A 234 -2.24 -14.78 6.69
C PRO A 234 -3.13 -13.89 7.58
N GLN A 235 -2.79 -12.60 7.67
CA GLN A 235 -3.55 -11.66 8.50
C GLN A 235 -3.27 -10.19 8.13
N ALA A 236 -4.23 -9.32 8.42
CA ALA A 236 -4.02 -7.90 8.63
C ALA A 236 -4.20 -7.58 10.12
N ILE A 237 -3.31 -6.78 10.70
CA ILE A 237 -3.40 -6.33 12.09
C ILE A 237 -3.75 -4.85 12.15
N ARG A 238 -4.54 -4.46 13.15
CA ARG A 238 -4.82 -3.05 13.43
C ARG A 238 -3.93 -2.58 14.58
N VAL A 239 -3.22 -1.47 14.39
CA VAL A 239 -2.30 -0.94 15.39
C VAL A 239 -2.63 0.51 15.74
N ALA A 240 -2.54 0.83 17.02
CA ALA A 240 -2.57 2.20 17.52
C ALA A 240 -1.18 2.85 17.42
N GLU A 241 -1.11 4.18 17.52
CA GLU A 241 0.16 4.88 17.72
C GLU A 241 0.90 4.29 18.95
N GLY A 242 2.20 3.99 18.77
CA GLY A 242 3.01 3.29 19.77
C GLY A 242 3.11 1.78 19.54
N GLY A 243 2.30 1.18 18.67
CA GLY A 243 2.44 -0.22 18.23
C GLY A 243 1.54 -1.24 18.95
N GLU A 244 0.62 -0.81 19.82
CA GLU A 244 -0.37 -1.72 20.41
C GLU A 244 -1.25 -2.34 19.32
N VAL A 245 -1.35 -3.66 19.26
CA VAL A 245 -2.26 -4.39 18.37
C VAL A 245 -3.66 -4.37 18.96
N THR A 246 -4.60 -3.72 18.27
CA THR A 246 -5.98 -3.48 18.71
C THR A 246 -7.02 -4.29 17.96
N GLY A 247 -6.62 -5.06 16.95
CA GLY A 247 -7.50 -5.93 16.17
C GLY A 247 -6.73 -6.79 15.17
N THR A 248 -7.34 -7.90 14.74
CA THR A 248 -6.75 -8.79 13.73
C THR A 248 -7.85 -9.29 12.79
N VAL A 249 -7.60 -9.24 11.50
CA VAL A 249 -8.39 -9.95 10.48
C VAL A 249 -7.55 -11.12 9.97
N GLU A 250 -8.02 -12.33 10.18
CA GLU A 250 -7.40 -13.55 9.64
C GLU A 250 -7.83 -13.75 8.19
N THR A 251 -6.87 -14.09 7.32
CA THR A 251 -7.05 -14.37 5.90
C THR A 251 -6.66 -15.80 5.56
N SER A 252 -7.03 -16.30 4.39
CA SER A 252 -6.70 -17.68 3.98
C SER A 252 -5.27 -17.82 3.42
N GLN A 253 -4.65 -16.70 3.04
CA GLN A 253 -3.31 -16.61 2.48
C GLN A 253 -2.59 -15.41 3.09
N THR A 254 -1.27 -15.30 2.87
CA THR A 254 -0.48 -14.13 3.27
C THR A 254 -1.11 -12.83 2.73
N CYS A 255 -1.22 -11.82 3.58
CA CYS A 255 -1.85 -10.54 3.25
C CYS A 255 -0.78 -9.52 2.88
N PHE A 256 -0.87 -8.96 1.66
CA PHE A 256 0.10 -8.00 1.14
C PHE A 256 -0.43 -6.57 1.11
N ALA A 257 -1.74 -6.37 0.91
CA ALA A 257 -2.30 -5.03 0.99
C ALA A 257 -3.72 -5.06 1.56
N CYS A 258 -4.18 -3.93 2.11
CA CYS A 258 -5.54 -3.80 2.59
C CYS A 258 -6.08 -2.38 2.42
N THR A 259 -7.42 -2.28 2.32
CA THR A 259 -8.15 -1.01 2.32
C THR A 259 -9.52 -1.15 2.97
N LEU A 260 -10.00 -0.07 3.58
CA LEU A 260 -11.36 0.02 4.10
C LEU A 260 -12.30 0.62 3.06
N GLY A 261 -13.43 -0.04 2.82
CA GLY A 261 -14.44 0.38 1.86
C GLY A 261 -15.81 -0.25 2.14
N GLY A 262 -16.65 -0.37 1.12
CA GLY A 262 -18.04 -0.78 1.25
C GLY A 262 -18.96 0.41 1.56
N ASP A 263 -20.27 0.19 1.59
CA ASP A 263 -21.29 1.26 1.71
C ASP A 263 -21.11 2.11 2.97
N ASP A 264 -20.74 1.48 4.08
CA ASP A 264 -20.47 2.14 5.38
C ASP A 264 -18.97 2.32 5.65
N ARG A 265 -18.11 1.96 4.67
CA ARG A 265 -16.65 1.95 4.77
C ARG A 265 -16.07 1.07 5.89
N SER A 266 -16.85 0.12 6.41
CA SER A 266 -16.42 -0.80 7.49
C SER A 266 -16.00 -2.18 6.97
N THR A 267 -15.92 -2.38 5.66
CA THR A 267 -15.39 -3.60 5.07
C THR A 267 -13.89 -3.46 4.81
N LEU A 268 -13.08 -4.28 5.47
CA LEU A 268 -11.65 -4.40 5.19
C LEU A 268 -11.47 -5.38 4.04
N PHE A 269 -11.02 -4.90 2.89
CA PHE A 269 -10.60 -5.70 1.75
C PHE A 269 -9.10 -6.00 1.87
N CYS A 270 -8.74 -7.27 1.77
CA CYS A 270 -7.38 -7.79 1.88
C CYS A 270 -6.94 -8.39 0.55
N MET A 271 -5.81 -7.94 0.02
CA MET A 271 -5.14 -8.56 -1.12
C MET A 271 -4.24 -9.67 -0.61
N THR A 272 -4.51 -10.91 -1.01
CA THR A 272 -3.82 -12.07 -0.48
C THR A 272 -3.24 -12.94 -1.59
N ALA A 273 -2.08 -13.52 -1.34
CA ALA A 273 -1.43 -14.45 -2.25
C ALA A 273 -0.63 -15.52 -1.49
N PRO A 274 -0.34 -16.67 -2.10
CA PRO A 274 0.51 -17.68 -1.48
C PRO A 274 1.96 -17.22 -1.29
N THR A 275 2.44 -16.32 -2.17
CA THR A 275 3.81 -15.80 -2.17
C THR A 275 3.90 -14.49 -2.97
N SER A 276 4.88 -13.66 -2.65
CA SER A 276 5.28 -12.49 -3.45
C SER A 276 6.43 -12.79 -4.42
N THR A 277 7.05 -13.97 -4.36
CA THR A 277 8.17 -14.33 -5.24
C THR A 277 7.77 -14.23 -6.70
N ALA A 278 8.42 -13.32 -7.43
CA ALA A 278 8.02 -12.93 -8.77
C ALA A 278 7.95 -14.11 -9.76
N SER A 279 8.92 -15.04 -9.71
CA SER A 279 8.97 -16.21 -10.59
C SER A 279 7.79 -17.19 -10.38
N ILE A 280 7.17 -17.18 -9.22
CA ILE A 280 5.99 -18.00 -8.88
C ILE A 280 4.70 -17.21 -9.14
N ALA A 281 4.60 -15.99 -8.58
CA ALA A 281 3.41 -15.16 -8.68
C ALA A 281 3.05 -14.80 -10.12
N SER A 282 4.05 -14.54 -10.98
CA SER A 282 3.84 -14.19 -12.40
C SER A 282 3.18 -15.28 -13.25
N THR A 283 3.22 -16.52 -12.80
CA THR A 283 2.60 -17.67 -13.49
C THR A 283 1.40 -18.23 -12.75
N SER A 284 1.06 -17.65 -11.59
CA SER A 284 -0.03 -18.07 -10.72
C SER A 284 -1.31 -17.26 -10.98
N THR A 285 -2.44 -17.87 -10.70
CA THR A 285 -3.76 -17.22 -10.58
C THR A 285 -4.40 -17.53 -9.23
N SER A 286 -3.57 -17.76 -8.21
CA SER A 286 -4.02 -18.21 -6.88
C SER A 286 -4.22 -17.07 -5.89
N ALA A 287 -3.85 -15.83 -6.26
CA ALA A 287 -4.08 -14.68 -5.41
C ALA A 287 -5.59 -14.36 -5.34
N LYS A 288 -6.00 -13.74 -4.24
CA LYS A 288 -7.40 -13.50 -3.92
C LYS A 288 -7.61 -12.09 -3.38
N ILE A 289 -8.86 -11.67 -3.40
CA ILE A 289 -9.39 -10.59 -2.58
C ILE A 289 -10.27 -11.25 -1.52
N GLU A 290 -9.96 -11.00 -0.26
CA GLU A 290 -10.72 -11.45 0.88
C GLU A 290 -11.29 -10.25 1.63
N ALA A 291 -12.42 -10.39 2.31
CA ALA A 291 -13.07 -9.26 2.97
C ALA A 291 -13.65 -9.65 4.33
N ALA A 292 -13.59 -8.72 5.28
CA ALA A 292 -14.22 -8.84 6.59
C ALA A 292 -14.87 -7.53 6.99
N VAL A 293 -16.05 -7.58 7.60
CA VAL A 293 -16.66 -6.40 8.22
C VAL A 293 -16.04 -6.19 9.59
N VAL A 294 -15.50 -5.00 9.84
CA VAL A 294 -14.83 -4.61 11.07
C VAL A 294 -15.60 -3.53 11.83
N ASP A 295 -15.16 -3.17 13.02
CA ASP A 295 -15.89 -2.32 13.98
C ASP A 295 -15.69 -0.81 13.81
N ALA A 296 -14.83 -0.38 12.87
CA ALA A 296 -14.59 1.03 12.59
C ALA A 296 -14.47 1.28 11.08
N PRO A 297 -15.12 2.34 10.56
CA PRO A 297 -15.02 2.69 9.14
C PRO A 297 -13.67 3.29 8.79
N GLY A 298 -13.34 3.25 7.50
CA GLY A 298 -12.15 3.88 6.96
C GLY A 298 -12.19 5.40 7.02
N ALA A 299 -11.02 6.00 7.19
CA ALA A 299 -10.81 7.44 7.24
C ALA A 299 -9.51 7.82 6.51
N GLY A 300 -9.32 9.11 6.27
CA GLY A 300 -8.11 9.59 5.62
C GLY A 300 -8.01 9.20 4.15
N ARG A 301 -6.77 9.00 3.72
CA ARG A 301 -6.38 8.55 2.39
C ARG A 301 -5.33 7.44 2.53
N PRO A 302 -5.31 6.45 1.72
CA PRO A 302 -6.01 6.27 0.46
C PRO A 302 -7.49 6.00 0.60
#